data_00ad33a50ee67106a3d3b38b7f00f901
#
_entry.id   00ad33a50ee67106a3d3b38b7f00f901
#
_cell.length_a   1.000
_cell.length_b   1.000
_cell.length_c   1.000
_cell.angle_alpha   90.00
_cell.angle_beta   90.00
_cell.angle_gamma   90.00
#
_symmetry.space_group_name_H-M   'P 1'
#
loop_
_entity.id
_entity.type
_entity.pdbx_description
1 polymer ?
#
loop_
_entity_poly.entity_id
_entity_poly.type
_entity_poly.pdbx_seq_one_letter_code
_entity_poly.pdbx_strand_id
1 'polypeptide(L)'
;FSNAQMSLPVGDFSGGWRMRLSLAQALMCPSDLLLLDEPTNHLDLDAIIWLEGWLKSYPGTLLLISHDRDFLDAVVDQVAHLEQQRINLYRGGYSAFERARAERLAQQQQAYDKQQVQRAHMEKFIARFKAQATKARQAQSRIKALERLEELAPAHVDSPFDFSFREADKISS
;
A
#
# COMPACT_ATOMS: atom_id res chain seq x y z
N PHE A 1 24.04 -19.87 -19.53
CA PHE A 1 25.50 -19.64 -19.51
C PHE A 1 26.18 -20.59 -20.50
N SER A 2 27.02 -20.06 -21.38
CA SER A 2 27.94 -20.88 -22.16
C SER A 2 29.14 -21.29 -21.28
N ASN A 3 29.81 -22.38 -21.63
CA ASN A 3 31.01 -22.82 -20.88
C ASN A 3 32.10 -21.72 -20.80
N ALA A 4 32.22 -20.87 -21.83
CA ALA A 4 33.13 -19.73 -21.82
C ALA A 4 32.74 -18.65 -20.79
N GLN A 5 31.45 -18.45 -20.54
CA GLN A 5 30.95 -17.47 -19.56
C GLN A 5 31.13 -17.91 -18.11
N MET A 6 31.21 -19.22 -17.85
CA MET A 6 31.38 -19.75 -16.49
C MET A 6 32.72 -19.39 -15.85
N SER A 7 33.74 -19.07 -16.69
CA SER A 7 35.10 -18.72 -16.25
C SER A 7 35.33 -17.22 -16.15
N LEU A 8 34.36 -16.37 -16.52
CA LEU A 8 34.51 -14.93 -16.49
C LEU A 8 34.31 -14.35 -15.07
N PRO A 9 35.06 -13.32 -14.69
CA PRO A 9 34.80 -12.56 -13.48
C PRO A 9 33.39 -11.98 -13.47
N VAL A 10 32.73 -11.97 -12.31
CA VAL A 10 31.36 -11.44 -12.17
C VAL A 10 31.26 -9.97 -12.61
N GLY A 11 32.36 -9.21 -12.48
CA GLY A 11 32.44 -7.81 -12.92
C GLY A 11 32.27 -7.60 -14.43
N ASP A 12 32.56 -8.60 -15.23
CA ASP A 12 32.51 -8.53 -16.70
C ASP A 12 31.09 -8.74 -17.26
N PHE A 13 30.15 -9.15 -16.40
CA PHE A 13 28.75 -9.31 -16.79
C PHE A 13 27.99 -7.98 -16.75
N SER A 14 26.97 -7.87 -17.62
CA SER A 14 26.02 -6.76 -17.57
C SER A 14 25.28 -6.69 -16.22
N GLY A 15 24.73 -5.52 -15.87
CA GLY A 15 23.97 -5.33 -14.63
C GLY A 15 22.84 -6.36 -14.43
N GLY A 16 22.10 -6.65 -15.51
CA GLY A 16 21.03 -7.67 -15.47
C GLY A 16 21.55 -9.08 -15.19
N TRP A 17 22.69 -9.47 -15.77
CA TRP A 17 23.31 -10.76 -15.48
C TRP A 17 23.84 -10.85 -14.04
N ARG A 18 24.42 -9.77 -13.53
CA ARG A 18 24.87 -9.73 -12.13
C ARG A 18 23.71 -9.90 -11.18
N MET A 19 22.57 -9.25 -11.46
CA MET A 19 21.35 -9.39 -10.65
C MET A 19 20.83 -10.84 -10.66
N ARG A 20 20.76 -11.48 -11.83
CA ARG A 20 20.36 -12.90 -11.95
C ARG A 20 21.30 -13.84 -11.20
N LEU A 21 22.61 -13.58 -11.22
CA LEU A 21 23.60 -14.36 -10.45
C LEU A 21 23.40 -14.18 -8.95
N SER A 22 23.17 -12.95 -8.47
CA SER A 22 22.92 -12.67 -7.06
C SER A 22 21.63 -13.34 -6.58
N LEU A 23 20.58 -13.30 -7.41
CA LEU A 23 19.32 -14.00 -7.11
C LEU A 23 19.57 -15.51 -7.03
N ALA A 24 20.23 -16.12 -8.02
CA ALA A 24 20.55 -17.54 -8.01
C ALA A 24 21.35 -17.94 -6.76
N GLN A 25 22.31 -17.12 -6.36
CA GLN A 25 23.09 -17.34 -5.14
C GLN A 25 22.21 -17.31 -3.89
N ALA A 26 21.30 -16.32 -3.78
CA ALA A 26 20.38 -16.24 -2.65
C ALA A 26 19.45 -17.47 -2.56
N LEU A 27 18.93 -17.93 -3.72
CA LEU A 27 18.04 -19.10 -3.77
C LEU A 27 18.76 -20.42 -3.46
N MET A 28 20.07 -20.51 -3.74
CA MET A 28 20.87 -21.71 -3.44
C MET A 28 21.36 -21.77 -1.99
N CYS A 29 21.32 -20.66 -1.25
CA CYS A 29 21.73 -20.64 0.15
C CYS A 29 20.59 -21.17 1.03
N PRO A 30 20.80 -22.25 1.82
CA PRO A 30 19.83 -22.67 2.82
C PRO A 30 19.58 -21.56 3.85
N SER A 31 18.32 -21.20 4.04
CA SER A 31 17.95 -20.13 5.00
C SER A 31 16.53 -20.36 5.51
N ASP A 32 16.25 -19.90 6.74
CA ASP A 32 14.91 -19.91 7.33
C ASP A 32 14.11 -18.66 6.95
N LEU A 33 14.80 -17.60 6.50
CA LEU A 33 14.21 -16.33 6.06
C LEU A 33 14.88 -15.88 4.76
N LEU A 34 14.06 -15.69 3.75
CA LEU A 34 14.47 -15.17 2.43
C LEU A 34 13.87 -13.78 2.23
N LEU A 35 14.73 -12.80 1.96
CA LEU A 35 14.35 -11.42 1.69
C LEU A 35 14.62 -11.13 0.21
N LEU A 36 13.56 -10.79 -0.54
CA LEU A 36 13.66 -10.45 -1.95
C LEU A 36 13.05 -9.06 -2.20
N ASP A 37 13.83 -8.21 -2.84
CA ASP A 37 13.40 -6.88 -3.27
C ASP A 37 13.42 -6.82 -4.80
N GLU A 38 12.22 -6.67 -5.39
CA GLU A 38 12.00 -6.60 -6.85
C GLU A 38 12.70 -7.73 -7.64
N PRO A 39 12.50 -9.02 -7.27
CA PRO A 39 13.26 -10.11 -7.86
C PRO A 39 12.92 -10.38 -9.33
N THR A 40 11.77 -9.91 -9.82
CA THR A 40 11.32 -10.05 -11.21
C THR A 40 12.02 -9.09 -12.17
N ASN A 41 12.67 -8.04 -11.64
CA ASN A 41 13.39 -7.09 -12.47
C ASN A 41 14.49 -7.78 -13.27
N HIS A 42 14.54 -7.51 -14.58
CA HIS A 42 15.51 -8.08 -15.53
C HIS A 42 15.39 -9.60 -15.77
N LEU A 43 14.29 -10.23 -15.33
CA LEU A 43 13.96 -11.60 -15.69
C LEU A 43 13.07 -11.63 -16.95
N ASP A 44 13.22 -12.68 -17.75
CA ASP A 44 12.27 -13.01 -18.80
C ASP A 44 11.11 -13.82 -18.22
N LEU A 45 10.05 -13.98 -19.00
CA LEU A 45 8.82 -14.63 -18.55
C LEU A 45 9.06 -16.06 -18.04
N ASP A 46 9.92 -16.82 -18.74
CA ASP A 46 10.20 -18.21 -18.36
C ASP A 46 10.91 -18.27 -17.00
N ALA A 47 11.83 -17.34 -16.74
CA ALA A 47 12.50 -17.23 -15.44
C ALA A 47 11.53 -16.79 -14.31
N ILE A 48 10.56 -15.91 -14.60
CA ILE A 48 9.53 -15.51 -13.64
C ILE A 48 8.66 -16.71 -13.27
N ILE A 49 8.15 -17.46 -14.24
CA ILE A 49 7.32 -18.65 -14.01
C ILE A 49 8.10 -19.69 -13.19
N TRP A 50 9.37 -19.90 -13.51
CA TRP A 50 10.23 -20.80 -12.75
C TRP A 50 10.39 -20.32 -11.29
N LEU A 51 10.67 -19.02 -11.11
CA LEU A 51 10.84 -18.40 -9.79
C LEU A 51 9.57 -18.52 -8.93
N GLU A 52 8.39 -18.29 -9.51
CA GLU A 52 7.10 -18.51 -8.83
C GLU A 52 6.97 -19.95 -8.31
N GLY A 53 7.24 -20.91 -9.17
CA GLY A 53 7.18 -22.34 -8.79
C GLY A 53 8.14 -22.67 -7.65
N TRP A 54 9.35 -22.12 -7.70
CA TRP A 54 10.37 -22.32 -6.68
C TRP A 54 9.97 -21.69 -5.34
N LEU A 55 9.51 -20.41 -5.35
CA LEU A 55 9.11 -19.69 -4.15
C LEU A 55 7.90 -20.30 -3.45
N LYS A 56 6.94 -20.85 -4.20
CA LYS A 56 5.80 -21.59 -3.65
C LYS A 56 6.22 -22.86 -2.88
N SER A 57 7.35 -23.44 -3.24
CA SER A 57 7.90 -24.62 -2.57
C SER A 57 8.92 -24.31 -1.48
N TYR A 58 9.23 -23.02 -1.28
CA TYR A 58 10.20 -22.61 -0.28
C TYR A 58 9.70 -22.88 1.15
N PRO A 59 10.45 -23.69 1.96
CA PRO A 59 9.96 -24.13 3.25
C PRO A 59 10.08 -23.09 4.36
N GLY A 60 10.87 -22.04 4.15
CA GLY A 60 11.12 -20.98 5.12
C GLY A 60 10.13 -19.82 5.02
N THR A 61 10.41 -18.75 5.75
CA THR A 61 9.66 -17.50 5.66
C THR A 61 10.16 -16.65 4.50
N LEU A 62 9.27 -16.22 3.63
CA LEU A 62 9.57 -15.31 2.53
C LEU A 62 9.06 -13.91 2.85
N LEU A 63 9.93 -12.90 2.74
CA LEU A 63 9.54 -11.49 2.69
C LEU A 63 9.88 -10.94 1.31
N LEU A 64 8.84 -10.57 0.55
CA LEU A 64 8.92 -10.19 -0.84
C LEU A 64 8.42 -8.76 -1.03
N ILE A 65 9.19 -7.92 -1.70
CA ILE A 65 8.77 -6.61 -2.20
C ILE A 65 8.71 -6.72 -3.72
N SER A 66 7.56 -6.37 -4.31
CA SER A 66 7.40 -6.31 -5.76
C SER A 66 6.26 -5.36 -6.13
N HIS A 67 6.36 -4.78 -7.34
CA HIS A 67 5.29 -4.02 -7.98
C HIS A 67 4.49 -4.88 -9.00
N ASP A 68 4.92 -6.10 -9.24
CA ASP A 68 4.24 -7.07 -10.10
C ASP A 68 3.11 -7.75 -9.32
N ARG A 69 1.87 -7.34 -9.61
CA ARG A 69 0.66 -7.81 -8.90
C ARG A 69 0.38 -9.28 -9.15
N ASP A 70 0.57 -9.73 -10.39
CA ASP A 70 0.30 -11.11 -10.78
C ASP A 70 1.30 -12.05 -10.09
N PHE A 71 2.57 -11.64 -10.03
CA PHE A 71 3.61 -12.36 -9.29
C PHE A 71 3.31 -12.42 -7.78
N LEU A 72 2.90 -11.30 -7.18
CA LEU A 72 2.49 -11.29 -5.77
C LEU A 72 1.29 -12.21 -5.51
N ASP A 73 0.25 -12.14 -6.34
CA ASP A 73 -0.92 -13.02 -6.21
C ASP A 73 -0.58 -14.51 -6.36
N ALA A 74 0.43 -14.80 -7.19
CA ALA A 74 0.86 -16.17 -7.39
C ALA A 74 1.67 -16.75 -6.21
N VAL A 75 2.42 -15.90 -5.47
CA VAL A 75 3.46 -16.37 -4.54
C VAL A 75 3.08 -16.16 -3.07
N VAL A 76 2.43 -15.01 -2.73
CA VAL A 76 2.24 -14.65 -1.33
C VAL A 76 0.87 -15.03 -0.78
N ASP A 77 0.83 -15.39 0.50
CA ASP A 77 -0.39 -15.71 1.25
C ASP A 77 -0.80 -14.58 2.22
N GLN A 78 0.05 -13.58 2.40
CA GLN A 78 -0.22 -12.41 3.22
C GLN A 78 0.42 -11.16 2.61
N VAL A 79 -0.23 -10.01 2.79
CA VAL A 79 0.29 -8.70 2.39
C VAL A 79 0.48 -7.82 3.61
N ALA A 80 1.70 -7.32 3.80
CA ALA A 80 2.04 -6.33 4.81
C ALA A 80 1.99 -4.92 4.19
N HIS A 81 0.92 -4.18 4.46
CA HIS A 81 0.74 -2.83 3.95
C HIS A 81 1.21 -1.79 4.95
N LEU A 82 2.22 -1.01 4.57
CA LEU A 82 2.73 0.10 5.34
C LEU A 82 1.94 1.37 5.02
N GLU A 83 1.15 1.85 5.97
CA GLU A 83 0.33 3.05 5.84
C GLU A 83 0.37 3.85 7.14
N GLN A 84 0.59 5.17 7.06
CA GLN A 84 0.64 6.07 8.22
C GLN A 84 1.58 5.57 9.35
N GLN A 85 2.77 5.10 8.98
CA GLN A 85 3.79 4.56 9.90
C GLN A 85 3.34 3.31 10.68
N ARG A 86 2.33 2.60 10.19
CA ARG A 86 1.82 1.36 10.75
C ARG A 86 1.82 0.26 9.71
N ILE A 87 2.05 -0.96 10.15
CA ILE A 87 1.96 -2.14 9.29
C ILE A 87 0.62 -2.81 9.55
N ASN A 88 -0.18 -2.94 8.51
CA ASN A 88 -1.44 -3.66 8.52
C ASN A 88 -1.26 -4.97 7.72
N LEU A 89 -1.54 -6.09 8.36
CA LEU A 89 -1.47 -7.41 7.72
C LEU A 89 -2.82 -7.81 7.14
N TYR A 90 -2.81 -8.24 5.88
CA TYR A 90 -3.97 -8.76 5.18
C TYR A 90 -3.70 -10.19 4.75
N ARG A 91 -4.66 -11.09 4.98
CA ARG A 91 -4.58 -12.48 4.52
C ARG A 91 -4.98 -12.58 3.06
N GLY A 92 -4.28 -13.44 2.32
CA GLY A 92 -4.47 -13.64 0.89
C GLY A 92 -3.43 -12.89 0.05
N GLY A 93 -3.52 -13.05 -1.27
CA GLY A 93 -2.65 -12.37 -2.23
C GLY A 93 -2.99 -10.89 -2.40
N TYR A 94 -2.31 -10.25 -3.35
CA TYR A 94 -2.43 -8.81 -3.60
C TYR A 94 -3.86 -8.38 -3.99
N SER A 95 -4.55 -9.15 -4.82
CA SER A 95 -5.95 -8.87 -5.21
C SER A 95 -6.93 -8.94 -4.04
N ALA A 96 -6.69 -9.82 -3.06
CA ALA A 96 -7.49 -9.89 -1.85
C ALA A 96 -7.26 -8.66 -0.97
N PHE A 97 -6.01 -8.23 -0.85
CA PHE A 97 -5.63 -7.00 -0.16
C PHE A 97 -6.30 -5.76 -0.79
N GLU A 98 -6.24 -5.60 -2.13
CA GLU A 98 -6.87 -4.46 -2.82
C GLU A 98 -8.37 -4.38 -2.53
N ARG A 99 -9.08 -5.51 -2.58
CA ARG A 99 -10.52 -5.56 -2.25
C ARG A 99 -10.79 -5.17 -0.81
N ALA A 100 -10.06 -5.75 0.15
CA ALA A 100 -10.23 -5.45 1.56
C ALA A 100 -9.90 -3.96 1.87
N ARG A 101 -8.87 -3.40 1.22
CA ARG A 101 -8.53 -1.98 1.33
C ARG A 101 -9.64 -1.09 0.77
N ALA A 102 -10.16 -1.40 -0.41
CA ALA A 102 -11.25 -0.66 -1.03
C ALA A 102 -12.52 -0.68 -0.16
N GLU A 103 -12.89 -1.83 0.39
CA GLU A 103 -14.03 -1.96 1.29
C GLU A 103 -13.83 -1.13 2.57
N ARG A 104 -12.63 -1.17 3.17
CA ARG A 104 -12.31 -0.37 4.36
C ARG A 104 -12.43 1.12 4.08
N LEU A 105 -11.89 1.60 2.96
CA LEU A 105 -11.98 3.00 2.57
C LEU A 105 -13.43 3.43 2.31
N ALA A 106 -14.22 2.59 1.65
CA ALA A 106 -15.64 2.86 1.41
C ALA A 106 -16.44 2.95 2.73
N GLN A 107 -16.18 2.04 3.69
CA GLN A 107 -16.81 2.06 5.00
C GLN A 107 -16.41 3.32 5.80
N GLN A 108 -15.13 3.70 5.76
CA GLN A 108 -14.63 4.91 6.41
C GLN A 108 -15.29 6.16 5.82
N GLN A 109 -15.37 6.26 4.49
CA GLN A 109 -16.04 7.38 3.83
C GLN A 109 -17.52 7.44 4.18
N GLN A 110 -18.22 6.31 4.16
CA GLN A 110 -19.63 6.26 4.55
C GLN A 110 -19.86 6.67 6.01
N ALA A 111 -18.97 6.25 6.91
CA ALA A 111 -19.03 6.65 8.31
C ALA A 111 -18.79 8.15 8.48
N TYR A 112 -17.82 8.71 7.76
CA TYR A 112 -17.55 10.15 7.72
C TYR A 112 -18.77 10.94 7.20
N ASP A 113 -19.36 10.54 6.07
CA ASP A 113 -20.52 11.22 5.48
C ASP A 113 -21.72 11.20 6.42
N LYS A 114 -22.01 10.06 7.06
CA LYS A 114 -23.06 9.96 8.08
C LYS A 114 -22.79 10.89 9.26
N GLN A 115 -21.55 10.96 9.71
CA GLN A 115 -21.18 11.86 10.81
C GLN A 115 -21.37 13.33 10.41
N GLN A 116 -20.98 13.72 9.18
CA GLN A 116 -21.16 15.09 8.68
C GLN A 116 -22.64 15.48 8.61
N VAL A 117 -23.50 14.59 8.12
CA VAL A 117 -24.97 14.82 8.11
C VAL A 117 -25.51 14.98 9.52
N GLN A 118 -25.10 14.13 10.46
CA GLN A 118 -25.51 14.22 11.86
C GLN A 118 -25.03 15.52 12.51
N ARG A 119 -23.79 15.92 12.25
CA ARG A 119 -23.18 17.16 12.73
C ARG A 119 -23.96 18.38 12.21
N ALA A 120 -24.19 18.44 10.90
CA ALA A 120 -24.96 19.51 10.27
C ALA A 120 -26.39 19.61 10.83
N HIS A 121 -27.04 18.48 11.13
CA HIS A 121 -28.36 18.47 11.75
C HIS A 121 -28.33 19.04 13.18
N MET A 122 -27.33 18.67 13.97
CA MET A 122 -27.17 19.22 15.35
C MET A 122 -26.85 20.71 15.31
N GLU A 123 -26.00 21.17 14.43
CA GLU A 123 -25.64 22.59 14.25
C GLU A 123 -26.86 23.43 13.85
N LYS A 124 -27.65 22.95 12.87
CA LYS A 124 -28.91 23.61 12.46
C LYS A 124 -29.90 23.72 13.63
N PHE A 125 -30.04 22.66 14.44
CA PHE A 125 -30.89 22.69 15.61
C PHE A 125 -30.42 23.70 16.65
N ILE A 126 -29.10 23.71 16.95
CA ILE A 126 -28.49 24.65 17.88
C ILE A 126 -28.70 26.10 17.40
N ALA A 127 -28.40 26.39 16.11
CA ALA A 127 -28.61 27.71 15.55
C ALA A 127 -30.05 28.21 15.66
N ARG A 128 -31.03 27.31 15.42
CA ARG A 128 -32.46 27.67 15.48
C ARG A 128 -32.99 27.90 16.88
N PHE A 129 -32.49 27.17 17.88
CA PHE A 129 -33.11 27.12 19.23
C PHE A 129 -32.24 27.68 20.36
N LYS A 130 -30.98 28.10 20.07
CA LYS A 130 -30.05 28.64 21.07
C LYS A 130 -30.64 29.84 21.84
N ALA A 131 -31.46 30.68 21.19
CA ALA A 131 -32.05 31.89 21.78
C ALA A 131 -33.40 31.63 22.46
N GLN A 132 -34.00 30.45 22.36
CA GLN A 132 -35.33 30.17 22.94
C GLN A 132 -35.19 29.55 24.33
N ALA A 133 -35.67 30.24 25.36
CA ALA A 133 -35.57 29.80 26.75
C ALA A 133 -36.16 28.41 27.01
N THR A 134 -37.27 28.05 26.37
CA THR A 134 -37.95 26.75 26.50
C THR A 134 -37.15 25.57 25.93
N LYS A 135 -36.24 25.82 24.95
CA LYS A 135 -35.45 24.79 24.31
C LYS A 135 -33.93 24.93 24.60
N ALA A 136 -33.52 25.91 25.39
CA ALA A 136 -32.13 26.17 25.73
C ALA A 136 -31.45 24.92 26.35
N ARG A 137 -32.12 24.17 27.20
CA ARG A 137 -31.58 22.94 27.83
C ARG A 137 -31.28 21.85 26.77
N GLN A 138 -32.18 21.71 25.77
CA GLN A 138 -31.99 20.75 24.67
C GLN A 138 -30.84 21.18 23.72
N ALA A 139 -30.74 22.50 23.46
CA ALA A 139 -29.63 23.04 22.67
C ALA A 139 -28.29 22.81 23.38
N GLN A 140 -28.19 23.05 24.69
CA GLN A 140 -26.98 22.77 25.48
C GLN A 140 -26.61 21.29 25.48
N SER A 141 -27.59 20.39 25.59
CA SER A 141 -27.32 18.94 25.49
C SER A 141 -26.69 18.55 24.14
N ARG A 142 -27.20 19.16 23.06
CA ARG A 142 -26.64 18.90 21.69
C ARG A 142 -25.27 19.54 21.45
N ILE A 143 -24.99 20.70 22.05
CA ILE A 143 -23.63 21.30 22.03
C ILE A 143 -22.64 20.34 22.69
N LYS A 144 -22.99 19.84 23.91
CA LYS A 144 -22.13 18.86 24.60
C LYS A 144 -21.97 17.55 23.84
N ALA A 145 -22.98 17.10 23.10
CA ALA A 145 -22.89 15.93 22.25
C ALA A 145 -21.98 16.18 21.05
N LEU A 146 -22.04 17.37 20.45
CA LEU A 146 -21.19 17.79 19.34
C LEU A 146 -19.72 17.90 19.76
N GLU A 147 -19.44 18.46 20.94
CA GLU A 147 -18.10 18.57 21.52
C GLU A 147 -17.47 17.21 21.86
N ARG A 148 -18.28 16.20 22.16
CA ARG A 148 -17.82 14.81 22.43
C ARG A 148 -17.68 13.95 21.17
N LEU A 149 -18.17 14.43 20.04
CA LEU A 149 -18.08 13.69 18.79
C LEU A 149 -16.63 13.70 18.32
N GLU A 150 -15.96 12.55 18.39
CA GLU A 150 -14.65 12.39 17.78
C GLU A 150 -14.75 12.66 16.28
N GLU A 151 -13.89 13.51 15.75
CA GLU A 151 -13.89 13.89 14.35
C GLU A 151 -13.29 12.74 13.54
N LEU A 152 -14.14 12.05 12.76
CA LEU A 152 -13.65 11.04 11.81
C LEU A 152 -12.93 11.76 10.67
N ALA A 153 -11.76 11.26 10.30
CA ALA A 153 -11.10 11.73 9.10
C ALA A 153 -11.75 11.14 7.84
N PRO A 154 -11.86 11.89 6.75
CA PRO A 154 -12.28 11.33 5.46
C PRO A 154 -11.33 10.22 5.04
N ALA A 155 -11.79 9.31 4.17
CA ALA A 155 -10.94 8.29 3.60
C ALA A 155 -9.83 8.97 2.78
N HIS A 156 -8.57 8.86 3.23
CA HIS A 156 -7.43 9.29 2.45
C HIS A 156 -7.21 8.26 1.34
N VAL A 157 -7.56 8.63 0.13
CA VAL A 157 -6.98 8.02 -1.06
C VAL A 157 -5.67 8.78 -1.26
N ASP A 158 -4.53 8.08 -1.28
CA ASP A 158 -3.25 8.70 -1.60
C ASP A 158 -3.43 9.52 -2.87
N SER A 159 -3.27 10.85 -2.74
CA SER A 159 -3.36 11.72 -3.90
C SER A 159 -2.23 11.33 -4.85
N PRO A 160 -2.49 11.15 -6.16
CA PRO A 160 -1.42 10.99 -7.11
C PRO A 160 -0.47 12.18 -6.95
N PHE A 161 0.83 11.89 -6.86
CA PHE A 161 1.86 12.93 -6.80
C PHE A 161 1.73 13.80 -8.05
N ASP A 162 1.24 15.01 -7.89
CA ASP A 162 1.24 16.02 -8.95
C ASP A 162 2.63 16.67 -8.99
N PHE A 163 3.44 16.24 -9.95
CA PHE A 163 4.70 16.89 -10.27
C PHE A 163 4.44 17.98 -11.30
N SER A 164 4.50 19.23 -10.91
CA SER A 164 4.64 20.33 -11.85
C SER A 164 6.13 20.61 -12.06
N PHE A 165 6.63 20.35 -13.27
CA PHE A 165 7.95 20.86 -13.66
C PHE A 165 7.85 22.36 -13.88
N ARG A 166 8.73 23.14 -13.23
CA ARG A 166 8.93 24.54 -13.61
C ARG A 166 9.43 24.54 -15.06
N GLU A 167 8.71 25.25 -15.94
CA GLU A 167 9.25 25.54 -17.27
C GLU A 167 10.58 26.26 -17.09
N ALA A 168 11.63 25.72 -17.74
CA ALA A 168 12.93 26.40 -17.76
C ALA A 168 12.76 27.73 -18.48
N ASP A 169 13.14 28.84 -17.83
CA ASP A 169 13.22 30.14 -18.47
C ASP A 169 14.05 30.02 -19.75
N LYS A 170 13.47 30.48 -20.86
CA LYS A 170 14.16 30.47 -22.17
C LYS A 170 15.53 31.08 -21.98
N ILE A 171 16.58 30.30 -22.22
CA ILE A 171 17.92 30.81 -22.39
C ILE A 171 17.88 31.67 -23.64
N SER A 172 17.91 33.02 -23.46
CA SER A 172 18.04 33.94 -24.56
C SER A 172 19.43 33.75 -25.17
N SER A 173 19.44 33.44 -26.44
CA SER A 173 20.61 33.39 -27.32
C SER A 173 21.27 34.77 -27.46
#